data_b093c2c218934b8645fa01fa5cb66a00
#
_entry.id   b093c2c218934b8645fa01fa5cb66a00
#
_cell.length_a   1.000
_cell.length_b   1.000
_cell.length_c   1.000
_cell.angle_alpha   90.00
_cell.angle_beta   90.00
_cell.angle_gamma   90.00
#
_symmetry.space_group_name_H-M   'P 1'
#
loop_
_entity.id
_entity.type
_entity.pdbx_description
1 polymer ?
#
loop_
_entity_poly.entity_id
_entity_poly.type
_entity_poly.pdbx_seq_one_letter_code
_entity_poly.pdbx_strand_id
1 'polypeptide(L)'
;GLTLSGLIDIQTCSAPDRVALKDHDTQYTYAQLDRRTTRLAHYLADQGLCRGDRVAVLSENRLEYVELLLAAAKIGVIAACQNWRLSQTELQHCVDLVSTKLLVASPRNARMAQAVCGDVPVVIWGAEMARDIAAQPDSKIPDPCDPEDGIVILYTSGTTGMPKGALISHRAEIARAQIQMLDLPASPEDAFVAWAPLFHMVSTDTVFKTLIIGGTVIVTDGFDADELAGIIARERLGRLTLMPGMITQVVAAVRANGSKVKGVKWIGAMADLVPLDQIAEVTSLLNAPYLNTFGATETGLAPASGGVIEVGVIAKTLDKRQSSLCQIKLVDADDTPVRDGAPGELAIRSPALFSG
;
A
#
# COMPACT_ATOMS: atom_id res chain seq x y z
N GLY A 1 -1.90 18.21 14.34
CA GLY A 1 -0.87 17.17 14.16
C GLY A 1 -0.58 16.95 12.68
N LEU A 2 0.41 16.11 12.36
CA LEU A 2 0.66 15.74 10.98
C LEU A 2 -0.32 14.65 10.55
N THR A 3 -1.00 14.89 9.41
CA THR A 3 -1.89 13.92 8.76
C THR A 3 -1.32 13.52 7.40
N LEU A 4 -1.78 12.41 6.85
CA LEU A 4 -1.38 11.97 5.51
C LEU A 4 -1.72 13.03 4.47
N SER A 5 -2.94 13.58 4.53
CA SER A 5 -3.40 14.62 3.61
C SER A 5 -2.53 15.87 3.68
N GLY A 6 -2.19 16.33 4.89
CA GLY A 6 -1.32 17.49 5.09
C GLY A 6 0.10 17.29 4.52
N LEU A 7 0.66 16.07 4.61
CA LEU A 7 1.96 15.77 4.02
C LEU A 7 1.94 15.73 2.49
N ILE A 8 0.86 15.19 1.89
CA ILE A 8 0.70 15.18 0.44
C ILE A 8 0.42 16.59 -0.10
N ASP A 9 -0.31 17.43 0.64
CA ASP A 9 -0.52 18.85 0.30
C ASP A 9 0.81 19.60 0.15
N ILE A 10 1.84 19.26 0.93
CA ILE A 10 3.17 19.85 0.79
C ILE A 10 3.74 19.60 -0.62
N GLN A 11 3.55 18.39 -1.14
CA GLN A 11 4.00 18.04 -2.49
C GLN A 11 3.17 18.74 -3.56
N THR A 12 1.86 18.86 -3.35
CA THR A 12 0.96 19.63 -4.23
C THR A 12 1.39 21.10 -4.33
N CYS A 13 1.83 21.70 -3.22
CA CYS A 13 2.31 23.08 -3.22
C CYS A 13 3.71 23.24 -3.82
N SER A 14 4.63 22.31 -3.53
CA SER A 14 6.05 22.44 -3.91
C SER A 14 6.35 21.93 -5.31
N ALA A 15 5.61 20.98 -5.84
CA ALA A 15 5.80 20.37 -7.15
C ALA A 15 4.47 20.02 -7.84
N PRO A 16 3.57 21.01 -8.09
CA PRO A 16 2.20 20.79 -8.58
C PRO A 16 2.12 20.06 -9.92
N ASP A 17 3.10 20.26 -10.79
CA ASP A 17 3.12 19.72 -12.16
C ASP A 17 3.82 18.35 -12.25
N ARG A 18 4.42 17.85 -11.14
CA ARG A 18 5.02 16.51 -11.12
C ARG A 18 3.92 15.46 -11.19
N VAL A 19 4.16 14.39 -11.97
CA VAL A 19 3.24 13.24 -12.06
C VAL A 19 3.22 12.52 -10.71
N ALA A 20 2.03 12.41 -10.12
CA ALA A 20 1.80 11.75 -8.84
C ALA A 20 1.26 10.33 -9.02
N LEU A 21 0.32 10.14 -9.94
CA LEU A 21 -0.41 8.89 -10.14
C LEU A 21 -0.61 8.64 -11.62
N LYS A 22 -0.36 7.42 -12.08
CA LYS A 22 -0.59 7.03 -13.48
C LYS A 22 -0.85 5.53 -13.63
N ASP A 23 -1.47 5.17 -14.75
CA ASP A 23 -1.53 3.81 -15.31
C ASP A 23 -0.97 3.82 -16.74
N HIS A 24 -1.37 2.83 -17.56
CA HIS A 24 -0.95 2.74 -18.95
C HIS A 24 -1.44 3.92 -19.81
N ASP A 25 -2.66 4.39 -19.58
CA ASP A 25 -3.39 5.31 -20.46
C ASP A 25 -3.51 6.72 -19.89
N THR A 26 -3.46 6.87 -18.58
CA THR A 26 -3.82 8.08 -17.85
C THR A 26 -2.74 8.46 -16.86
N GLN A 27 -2.52 9.76 -16.71
CA GLN A 27 -1.65 10.29 -15.66
C GLN A 27 -2.23 11.56 -15.04
N TYR A 28 -1.99 11.73 -13.75
CA TYR A 28 -2.36 12.90 -12.98
C TYR A 28 -1.15 13.51 -12.29
N THR A 29 -0.99 14.82 -12.40
CA THR A 29 -0.02 15.57 -11.59
C THR A 29 -0.51 15.69 -10.15
N TYR A 30 0.36 16.12 -9.22
CA TYR A 30 -0.04 16.37 -7.84
C TYR A 30 -1.20 17.36 -7.75
N ALA A 31 -1.18 18.46 -8.51
CA ALA A 31 -2.29 19.41 -8.54
C ALA A 31 -3.58 18.82 -9.13
N GLN A 32 -3.48 17.95 -10.13
CA GLN A 32 -4.65 17.28 -10.70
C GLN A 32 -5.21 16.24 -9.73
N LEU A 33 -4.36 15.44 -9.12
CA LEU A 33 -4.75 14.44 -8.12
C LEU A 33 -5.41 15.11 -6.91
N ASP A 34 -4.88 16.21 -6.43
CA ASP A 34 -5.46 16.96 -5.31
C ASP A 34 -6.89 17.45 -5.64
N ARG A 35 -7.10 18.09 -6.80
CA ARG A 35 -8.44 18.52 -7.24
C ARG A 35 -9.43 17.36 -7.34
N ARG A 36 -8.99 16.22 -7.93
CA ARG A 36 -9.83 15.04 -8.10
C ARG A 36 -10.22 14.43 -6.76
N THR A 37 -9.26 14.26 -5.87
CA THR A 37 -9.49 13.69 -4.53
C THR A 37 -10.30 14.65 -3.65
N THR A 38 -10.17 15.97 -3.83
CA THR A 38 -11.01 16.95 -3.13
C THR A 38 -12.46 16.85 -3.58
N ARG A 39 -12.74 16.78 -4.89
CA ARG A 39 -14.10 16.55 -5.41
C ARG A 39 -14.69 15.22 -4.94
N LEU A 40 -13.89 14.15 -4.96
CA LEU A 40 -14.33 12.86 -4.45
C LEU A 40 -14.61 12.92 -2.94
N ALA A 41 -13.84 13.67 -2.16
CA ALA A 41 -14.09 13.88 -0.74
C ALA A 41 -15.42 14.62 -0.48
N HIS A 42 -15.72 15.67 -1.25
CA HIS A 42 -17.04 16.33 -1.21
C HIS A 42 -18.17 15.36 -1.58
N TYR A 43 -17.99 14.56 -2.63
CA TYR A 43 -18.95 13.53 -3.02
C TYR A 43 -19.21 12.53 -1.88
N LEU A 44 -18.17 12.03 -1.21
CA LEU A 44 -18.32 11.12 -0.08
C LEU A 44 -19.09 11.78 1.10
N ALA A 45 -18.83 13.05 1.37
CA ALA A 45 -19.56 13.82 2.38
C ALA A 45 -21.05 13.98 2.00
N ASP A 46 -21.36 14.22 0.71
CA ASP A 46 -22.74 14.29 0.21
C ASP A 46 -23.47 12.93 0.29
N GLN A 47 -22.72 11.81 0.26
CA GLN A 47 -23.26 10.48 0.57
C GLN A 47 -23.49 10.25 2.08
N GLY A 48 -23.30 11.27 2.90
CA GLY A 48 -23.52 11.24 4.34
C GLY A 48 -22.39 10.66 5.17
N LEU A 49 -21.18 10.48 4.59
CA LEU A 49 -20.03 10.04 5.36
C LEU A 49 -19.36 11.21 6.09
N CYS A 50 -18.97 10.97 7.32
CA CYS A 50 -18.23 11.92 8.14
C CYS A 50 -17.03 11.24 8.83
N ARG A 51 -16.22 12.03 9.53
CA ARG A 51 -15.04 11.54 10.26
C ARG A 51 -15.38 10.34 11.13
N GLY A 52 -14.58 9.29 11.00
CA GLY A 52 -14.74 8.01 11.71
C GLY A 52 -15.68 7.03 11.04
N ASP A 53 -16.38 7.39 9.96
CA ASP A 53 -17.20 6.45 9.19
C ASP A 53 -16.34 5.58 8.29
N ARG A 54 -16.85 4.41 7.87
CA ARG A 54 -16.15 3.47 7.01
C ARG A 54 -16.78 3.41 5.63
N VAL A 55 -15.93 3.59 4.61
CA VAL A 55 -16.26 3.27 3.22
C VAL A 55 -15.56 1.97 2.83
N ALA A 56 -16.31 0.93 2.51
CA ALA A 56 -15.71 -0.29 1.98
C ALA A 56 -15.37 -0.10 0.49
N VAL A 57 -14.22 -0.64 0.08
CA VAL A 57 -13.80 -0.62 -1.32
C VAL A 57 -13.53 -2.04 -1.81
N LEU A 58 -14.28 -2.49 -2.81
CA LEU A 58 -14.19 -3.83 -3.40
C LEU A 58 -13.80 -3.71 -4.88
N SER A 59 -12.50 -3.79 -5.16
CA SER A 59 -11.97 -3.55 -6.50
C SER A 59 -10.61 -4.20 -6.73
N GLU A 60 -10.30 -4.48 -7.98
CA GLU A 60 -8.94 -4.62 -8.46
C GLU A 60 -8.19 -3.29 -8.37
N ASN A 61 -6.87 -3.32 -8.62
CA ASN A 61 -6.06 -2.11 -8.64
C ASN A 61 -6.48 -1.19 -9.80
N ARG A 62 -6.69 0.08 -9.50
CA ARG A 62 -7.04 1.14 -10.47
C ARG A 62 -6.77 2.52 -9.88
N LEU A 63 -6.71 3.55 -10.72
CA LEU A 63 -6.42 4.91 -10.27
C LEU A 63 -7.44 5.40 -9.25
N GLU A 64 -8.72 5.14 -9.49
CA GLU A 64 -9.82 5.56 -8.62
C GLU A 64 -9.78 4.91 -7.24
N TYR A 65 -9.13 3.75 -7.11
CA TYR A 65 -8.90 3.15 -5.79
C TYR A 65 -7.95 4.04 -4.96
N VAL A 66 -6.83 4.46 -5.54
CA VAL A 66 -5.88 5.37 -4.87
C VAL A 66 -6.55 6.71 -4.59
N GLU A 67 -7.33 7.25 -5.53
CA GLU A 67 -8.11 8.48 -5.33
C GLU A 67 -9.06 8.36 -4.14
N LEU A 68 -9.75 7.22 -3.99
CA LEU A 68 -10.68 6.97 -2.87
C LEU A 68 -9.95 6.95 -1.52
N LEU A 69 -8.79 6.27 -1.44
CA LEU A 69 -7.98 6.26 -0.21
C LEU A 69 -7.61 7.69 0.23
N LEU A 70 -7.17 8.51 -0.73
CA LEU A 70 -6.78 9.89 -0.46
C LEU A 70 -7.98 10.79 -0.12
N ALA A 71 -9.09 10.63 -0.85
CA ALA A 71 -10.31 11.40 -0.60
C ALA A 71 -10.91 11.09 0.77
N ALA A 72 -10.95 9.82 1.15
CA ALA A 72 -11.40 9.38 2.48
C ALA A 72 -10.51 9.99 3.58
N ALA A 73 -9.19 9.94 3.41
CA ALA A 73 -8.23 10.52 4.35
C ALA A 73 -8.40 12.04 4.51
N LYS A 74 -8.85 12.78 3.47
CA LYS A 74 -9.09 14.25 3.54
C LYS A 74 -10.22 14.63 4.51
N ILE A 75 -11.20 13.77 4.73
CA ILE A 75 -12.38 14.02 5.55
C ILE A 75 -12.48 13.11 6.79
N GLY A 76 -11.42 12.35 7.08
CA GLY A 76 -11.36 11.43 8.22
C GLY A 76 -12.26 10.21 8.10
N VAL A 77 -12.68 9.86 6.89
CA VAL A 77 -13.37 8.60 6.58
C VAL A 77 -12.33 7.49 6.45
N ILE A 78 -12.65 6.31 6.94
CA ILE A 78 -11.76 5.15 6.97
C ILE A 78 -12.07 4.26 5.77
N ALA A 79 -11.08 4.00 4.91
CA ALA A 79 -11.24 3.09 3.79
C ALA A 79 -11.04 1.63 4.23
N ALA A 80 -12.11 0.83 4.23
CA ALA A 80 -12.07 -0.60 4.52
C ALA A 80 -11.79 -1.38 3.22
N CYS A 81 -10.53 -1.78 3.03
CA CYS A 81 -10.02 -2.35 1.80
C CYS A 81 -10.38 -3.83 1.68
N GLN A 82 -11.41 -4.17 0.91
CA GLN A 82 -11.92 -5.52 0.78
C GLN A 82 -11.02 -6.38 -0.12
N ASN A 83 -10.70 -7.58 0.33
CA ASN A 83 -10.00 -8.56 -0.49
C ASN A 83 -10.98 -9.31 -1.40
N TRP A 84 -11.09 -8.90 -2.66
CA TRP A 84 -12.01 -9.48 -3.65
C TRP A 84 -11.75 -10.96 -3.98
N ARG A 85 -10.68 -11.56 -3.46
CA ARG A 85 -10.36 -12.99 -3.61
C ARG A 85 -11.03 -13.86 -2.54
N LEU A 86 -11.62 -13.25 -1.53
CA LEU A 86 -12.34 -13.94 -0.47
C LEU A 86 -13.69 -14.48 -0.97
N SER A 87 -14.20 -15.47 -0.27
CA SER A 87 -15.56 -15.99 -0.52
C SER A 87 -16.62 -14.92 -0.16
N GLN A 88 -17.83 -15.10 -0.67
CA GLN A 88 -18.95 -14.21 -0.35
C GLN A 88 -19.19 -14.10 1.16
N THR A 89 -19.14 -15.22 1.88
CA THR A 89 -19.34 -15.25 3.34
C THR A 89 -18.26 -14.45 4.09
N GLU A 90 -17.00 -14.58 3.68
CA GLU A 90 -15.89 -13.83 4.29
C GLU A 90 -15.99 -12.33 3.98
N LEU A 91 -16.35 -11.97 2.73
CA LEU A 91 -16.55 -10.57 2.35
C LEU A 91 -17.73 -9.93 3.10
N GLN A 92 -18.86 -10.65 3.23
CA GLN A 92 -19.99 -10.20 4.03
C GLN A 92 -19.54 -9.93 5.48
N HIS A 93 -18.82 -10.88 6.06
CA HIS A 93 -18.24 -10.70 7.40
C HIS A 93 -17.37 -9.45 7.51
N CYS A 94 -16.49 -9.21 6.52
CA CYS A 94 -15.63 -8.03 6.51
C CYS A 94 -16.41 -6.71 6.43
N VAL A 95 -17.49 -6.66 5.64
CA VAL A 95 -18.37 -5.50 5.50
C VAL A 95 -19.08 -5.21 6.82
N ASP A 96 -19.62 -6.27 7.45
CA ASP A 96 -20.39 -6.16 8.71
C ASP A 96 -19.48 -5.81 9.90
N LEU A 97 -18.30 -6.43 9.97
CA LEU A 97 -17.33 -6.27 11.08
C LEU A 97 -17.01 -4.82 11.37
N VAL A 98 -16.89 -4.00 10.34
CA VAL A 98 -16.48 -2.61 10.49
C VAL A 98 -17.64 -1.63 10.39
N SER A 99 -18.88 -2.11 10.38
CA SER A 99 -20.09 -1.28 10.25
C SER A 99 -19.97 -0.30 9.08
N THR A 100 -19.73 -0.84 7.89
CA THR A 100 -19.58 -0.09 6.65
C THR A 100 -20.82 0.77 6.38
N LYS A 101 -20.64 2.03 5.99
CA LYS A 101 -21.74 2.94 5.64
C LYS A 101 -21.98 3.10 4.15
N LEU A 102 -20.95 2.89 3.33
CA LEU A 102 -21.01 2.93 1.88
C LEU A 102 -20.06 1.87 1.34
N LEU A 103 -20.48 1.13 0.32
CA LEU A 103 -19.61 0.19 -0.40
C LEU A 103 -19.40 0.72 -1.81
N VAL A 104 -18.15 1.00 -2.17
CA VAL A 104 -17.75 1.41 -3.51
C VAL A 104 -17.07 0.22 -4.20
N ALA A 105 -17.52 -0.13 -5.41
CA ALA A 105 -16.98 -1.28 -6.12
C ALA A 105 -16.64 -0.97 -7.57
N SER A 106 -15.69 -1.72 -8.12
CA SER A 106 -15.42 -1.71 -9.56
C SER A 106 -16.55 -2.41 -10.34
N PRO A 107 -16.72 -2.11 -11.64
CA PRO A 107 -17.66 -2.85 -12.49
C PRO A 107 -17.44 -4.37 -12.47
N ARG A 108 -16.16 -4.81 -12.41
CA ARG A 108 -15.79 -6.24 -12.30
C ARG A 108 -16.37 -6.89 -11.04
N ASN A 109 -16.42 -6.15 -9.94
CA ASN A 109 -16.86 -6.65 -8.63
C ASN A 109 -18.31 -6.26 -8.28
N ALA A 110 -19.05 -5.60 -9.18
CA ALA A 110 -20.41 -5.09 -8.92
C ALA A 110 -21.38 -6.17 -8.42
N ARG A 111 -21.37 -7.36 -9.04
CA ARG A 111 -22.23 -8.47 -8.62
C ARG A 111 -21.90 -8.96 -7.21
N MET A 112 -20.63 -9.07 -6.88
CA MET A 112 -20.20 -9.47 -5.53
C MET A 112 -20.55 -8.39 -4.51
N ALA A 113 -20.34 -7.11 -4.84
CA ALA A 113 -20.71 -6.00 -3.98
C ALA A 113 -22.20 -6.03 -3.61
N GLN A 114 -23.08 -6.24 -4.59
CA GLN A 114 -24.52 -6.39 -4.35
C GLN A 114 -24.86 -7.62 -3.49
N ALA A 115 -24.09 -8.70 -3.61
CA ALA A 115 -24.33 -9.94 -2.86
C ALA A 115 -23.89 -9.85 -1.38
N VAL A 116 -22.97 -8.90 -1.03
CA VAL A 116 -22.38 -8.78 0.31
C VAL A 116 -22.72 -7.48 1.02
N CYS A 117 -23.49 -6.58 0.39
CA CYS A 117 -23.76 -5.26 0.97
C CYS A 117 -24.79 -5.28 2.10
N GLY A 118 -25.67 -6.30 2.17
CA GLY A 118 -26.81 -6.23 3.09
C GLY A 118 -27.65 -4.96 2.84
N ASP A 119 -27.82 -4.14 3.86
CA ASP A 119 -28.53 -2.84 3.76
C ASP A 119 -27.57 -1.66 3.44
N VAL A 120 -26.29 -1.91 3.23
CA VAL A 120 -25.30 -0.87 2.92
C VAL A 120 -25.48 -0.39 1.48
N PRO A 121 -25.60 0.94 1.24
CA PRO A 121 -25.65 1.49 -0.11
C PRO A 121 -24.40 1.08 -0.94
N VAL A 122 -24.62 0.74 -2.21
CA VAL A 122 -23.55 0.35 -3.14
C VAL A 122 -23.45 1.36 -4.27
N VAL A 123 -22.25 1.85 -4.52
CA VAL A 123 -21.92 2.70 -5.66
C VAL A 123 -20.89 1.97 -6.54
N ILE A 124 -21.13 1.96 -7.84
CA ILE A 124 -20.21 1.34 -8.80
C ILE A 124 -19.44 2.43 -9.54
N TRP A 125 -18.11 2.32 -9.59
CA TRP A 125 -17.30 3.19 -10.41
C TRP A 125 -17.74 3.11 -11.88
N GLY A 126 -18.06 4.26 -12.46
CA GLY A 126 -18.54 4.35 -13.82
C GLY A 126 -18.87 5.79 -14.20
N ALA A 127 -19.49 5.96 -15.38
CA ALA A 127 -19.79 7.29 -15.93
C ALA A 127 -20.73 8.13 -15.06
N GLU A 128 -21.65 7.50 -14.33
CA GLU A 128 -22.58 8.19 -13.43
C GLU A 128 -21.83 8.77 -12.23
N MET A 129 -21.12 7.94 -11.46
CA MET A 129 -20.30 8.39 -10.33
C MET A 129 -19.27 9.44 -10.77
N ALA A 130 -18.63 9.24 -11.93
CA ALA A 130 -17.66 10.21 -12.47
C ALA A 130 -18.29 11.58 -12.74
N ARG A 131 -19.53 11.64 -13.26
CA ARG A 131 -20.26 12.90 -13.47
C ARG A 131 -20.60 13.56 -12.14
N ASP A 132 -21.06 12.80 -11.16
CA ASP A 132 -21.45 13.32 -9.85
C ASP A 132 -20.23 13.88 -9.10
N ILE A 133 -19.07 13.20 -9.19
CA ILE A 133 -17.81 13.70 -8.66
C ILE A 133 -17.34 14.97 -9.40
N ALA A 134 -17.47 15.00 -10.72
CA ALA A 134 -17.07 16.16 -11.52
C ALA A 134 -17.91 17.41 -11.23
N ALA A 135 -19.15 17.23 -10.78
CA ALA A 135 -20.05 18.30 -10.38
C ALA A 135 -19.72 18.88 -8.98
N GLN A 136 -18.91 18.20 -8.18
CA GLN A 136 -18.52 18.63 -6.85
C GLN A 136 -17.53 19.80 -6.88
N PRO A 137 -17.54 20.66 -5.86
CA PRO A 137 -16.56 21.74 -5.73
C PRO A 137 -15.14 21.16 -5.54
N ASP A 138 -14.13 21.91 -5.96
CA ASP A 138 -12.72 21.62 -5.68
C ASP A 138 -12.11 22.59 -4.65
N SER A 139 -12.97 23.29 -3.91
CA SER A 139 -12.57 24.14 -2.80
C SER A 139 -11.95 23.30 -1.68
N LYS A 140 -10.83 23.80 -1.13
CA LYS A 140 -10.08 23.11 -0.08
C LYS A 140 -10.98 22.77 1.12
N ILE A 141 -10.93 21.51 1.54
CA ILE A 141 -11.56 21.03 2.76
C ILE A 141 -10.59 21.28 3.91
N PRO A 142 -10.99 21.95 5.00
CA PRO A 142 -10.17 21.99 6.21
C PRO A 142 -9.91 20.58 6.72
N ASP A 143 -8.67 20.26 7.06
CA ASP A 143 -8.31 18.95 7.58
C ASP A 143 -8.94 18.72 8.97
N PRO A 144 -9.92 17.83 9.10
CA PRO A 144 -10.60 17.58 10.37
C PRO A 144 -9.89 16.53 11.23
N CYS A 145 -8.80 15.94 10.72
CA CYS A 145 -8.26 14.71 11.24
C CYS A 145 -7.28 14.92 12.40
N ASP A 146 -7.29 13.96 13.31
CA ASP A 146 -6.24 13.77 14.32
C ASP A 146 -5.24 12.72 13.81
N PRO A 147 -3.94 12.80 14.15
CA PRO A 147 -2.97 11.76 13.82
C PRO A 147 -3.36 10.33 14.23
N GLU A 148 -4.17 10.18 15.27
CA GLU A 148 -4.66 8.87 15.72
C GLU A 148 -5.93 8.38 15.00
N ASP A 149 -6.55 9.21 14.16
CA ASP A 149 -7.67 8.75 13.33
C ASP A 149 -7.22 7.66 12.36
N GLY A 150 -8.10 6.68 12.15
CA GLY A 150 -7.88 5.62 11.16
C GLY A 150 -7.93 6.17 9.73
N ILE A 151 -7.07 5.64 8.88
CA ILE A 151 -7.09 5.91 7.42
C ILE A 151 -7.65 4.71 6.67
N VAL A 152 -7.09 3.53 6.98
CA VAL A 152 -7.44 2.29 6.30
C VAL A 152 -7.66 1.16 7.29
N ILE A 153 -8.52 0.22 6.89
CA ILE A 153 -8.64 -1.10 7.51
C ILE A 153 -8.18 -2.11 6.46
N LEU A 154 -7.15 -2.88 6.80
CA LEU A 154 -6.64 -3.99 6.01
C LEU A 154 -6.97 -5.30 6.69
N TYR A 155 -7.47 -6.28 5.94
CA TYR A 155 -7.89 -7.55 6.52
C TYR A 155 -6.77 -8.58 6.48
N THR A 156 -6.66 -9.34 7.58
CA THR A 156 -5.71 -10.45 7.74
C THR A 156 -6.46 -11.77 7.86
N SER A 157 -5.82 -12.87 7.43
CA SER A 157 -6.34 -14.21 7.68
C SER A 157 -6.25 -14.48 9.18
N GLY A 158 -7.38 -14.44 9.88
CA GLY A 158 -7.43 -14.73 11.30
C GLY A 158 -7.05 -16.19 11.59
N THR A 159 -6.36 -16.43 12.71
CA THR A 159 -6.09 -17.79 13.23
C THR A 159 -7.36 -18.58 13.55
N THR A 160 -8.50 -17.91 13.65
CA THR A 160 -9.84 -18.46 13.93
C THR A 160 -10.67 -18.75 12.69
N GLY A 161 -10.12 -18.61 11.49
CA GLY A 161 -10.76 -18.91 10.21
C GLY A 161 -11.48 -17.75 9.53
N MET A 162 -11.95 -16.72 10.26
CA MET A 162 -12.56 -15.52 9.66
C MET A 162 -11.58 -14.35 9.64
N PRO A 163 -11.61 -13.48 8.61
CA PRO A 163 -10.74 -12.31 8.53
C PRO A 163 -10.90 -11.36 9.71
N LYS A 164 -9.79 -10.75 10.14
CA LYS A 164 -9.75 -9.67 11.13
C LYS A 164 -9.36 -8.37 10.45
N GLY A 165 -9.91 -7.24 10.89
CA GLY A 165 -9.57 -5.92 10.37
C GLY A 165 -8.48 -5.27 11.22
N ALA A 166 -7.37 -4.88 10.61
CA ALA A 166 -6.34 -4.06 11.26
C ALA A 166 -6.57 -2.59 10.91
N LEU A 167 -6.91 -1.78 11.91
CA LEU A 167 -7.08 -0.33 11.76
C LEU A 167 -5.73 0.37 11.81
N ILE A 168 -5.40 1.09 10.74
CA ILE A 168 -4.13 1.81 10.60
C ILE A 168 -4.42 3.30 10.56
N SER A 169 -3.80 4.05 11.50
CA SER A 169 -4.00 5.49 11.66
C SER A 169 -3.05 6.32 10.79
N HIS A 170 -3.31 7.63 10.68
CA HIS A 170 -2.39 8.59 10.06
C HIS A 170 -0.99 8.50 10.69
N ARG A 171 -0.89 8.48 12.03
CA ARG A 171 0.38 8.32 12.75
C ARG A 171 1.12 7.06 12.30
N ALA A 172 0.42 5.93 12.26
CA ALA A 172 1.03 4.65 11.92
C ALA A 172 1.57 4.64 10.47
N GLU A 173 0.78 5.12 9.50
CA GLU A 173 1.23 5.20 8.10
C GLU A 173 2.40 6.16 7.90
N ILE A 174 2.37 7.31 8.54
CA ILE A 174 3.48 8.28 8.50
C ILE A 174 4.74 7.67 9.11
N ALA A 175 4.61 6.98 10.25
CA ALA A 175 5.74 6.31 10.89
C ALA A 175 6.30 5.16 10.03
N ARG A 176 5.44 4.38 9.35
CA ARG A 176 5.85 3.34 8.37
C ARG A 176 6.65 3.94 7.23
N ALA A 177 6.17 5.06 6.67
CA ALA A 177 6.90 5.79 5.62
C ALA A 177 8.26 6.30 6.13
N GLN A 178 8.30 6.91 7.33
CA GLN A 178 9.53 7.42 7.95
C GLN A 178 10.56 6.31 8.19
N ILE A 179 10.16 5.18 8.76
CA ILE A 179 11.04 4.02 8.99
C ILE A 179 11.64 3.54 7.66
N GLN A 180 10.80 3.37 6.64
CA GLN A 180 11.30 2.95 5.34
C GLN A 180 12.26 3.97 4.70
N MET A 181 12.03 5.28 4.87
CA MET A 181 12.93 6.33 4.35
C MET A 181 14.25 6.43 5.12
N LEU A 182 14.24 6.13 6.42
CA LEU A 182 15.45 6.09 7.24
C LEU A 182 16.32 4.88 6.92
N ASP A 183 15.69 3.73 6.71
CA ASP A 183 16.40 2.47 6.47
C ASP A 183 16.77 2.27 5.00
N LEU A 184 15.97 2.81 4.07
CA LEU A 184 16.10 2.66 2.63
C LEU A 184 15.92 4.02 1.94
N PRO A 185 17.00 4.75 1.66
CA PRO A 185 16.93 6.08 1.05
C PRO A 185 16.04 6.12 -0.19
N ALA A 186 15.09 7.04 -0.19
CA ALA A 186 14.12 7.28 -1.25
C ALA A 186 14.26 8.70 -1.81
N SER A 187 13.75 8.91 -3.01
CA SER A 187 13.86 10.18 -3.73
C SER A 187 12.53 10.50 -4.43
N PRO A 188 12.18 11.80 -4.60
CA PRO A 188 11.01 12.21 -5.39
C PRO A 188 11.04 11.78 -6.87
N GLU A 189 12.22 11.45 -7.40
CA GLU A 189 12.37 10.93 -8.76
C GLU A 189 12.06 9.43 -8.87
N ASP A 190 11.85 8.74 -7.75
CA ASP A 190 11.57 7.32 -7.73
C ASP A 190 10.08 7.07 -7.96
N ALA A 191 9.77 6.13 -8.86
CA ALA A 191 8.42 5.60 -9.03
C ALA A 191 8.24 4.30 -8.22
N PHE A 192 6.97 4.00 -7.92
CA PHE A 192 6.55 2.73 -7.35
C PHE A 192 5.48 2.08 -8.23
N VAL A 193 5.65 0.81 -8.58
CA VAL A 193 4.65 0.03 -9.31
C VAL A 193 3.76 -0.71 -8.32
N ALA A 194 2.50 -0.28 -8.21
CA ALA A 194 1.47 -0.90 -7.40
C ALA A 194 0.76 -2.02 -8.19
N TRP A 195 1.46 -3.13 -8.42
CA TRP A 195 0.88 -4.33 -9.03
C TRP A 195 0.27 -5.27 -7.99
N ALA A 196 0.85 -5.36 -6.79
CA ALA A 196 0.25 -6.10 -5.69
C ALA A 196 -1.07 -5.43 -5.26
N PRO A 197 -2.04 -6.20 -4.76
CA PRO A 197 -3.36 -5.63 -4.44
C PRO A 197 -3.30 -4.46 -3.48
N LEU A 198 -4.09 -3.41 -3.76
CA LEU A 198 -4.22 -2.23 -2.90
C LEU A 198 -4.96 -2.49 -1.58
N PHE A 199 -5.55 -3.68 -1.40
CA PHE A 199 -6.06 -4.14 -0.12
C PHE A 199 -4.98 -4.80 0.77
N HIS A 200 -3.73 -4.81 0.33
CA HIS A 200 -2.61 -5.39 1.08
C HIS A 200 -1.56 -4.32 1.40
N MET A 201 -1.01 -4.36 2.63
CA MET A 201 -0.06 -3.37 3.15
C MET A 201 1.16 -3.12 2.24
N VAL A 202 1.62 -4.12 1.52
CA VAL A 202 2.78 -3.99 0.61
C VAL A 202 2.56 -2.90 -0.43
N SER A 203 1.33 -2.79 -0.96
CA SER A 203 0.98 -1.72 -1.90
C SER A 203 0.54 -0.46 -1.17
N THR A 204 -0.36 -0.56 -0.20
CA THR A 204 -0.96 0.60 0.47
C THR A 204 0.09 1.46 1.17
N ASP A 205 0.94 0.88 2.03
CA ASP A 205 2.02 1.59 2.73
C ASP A 205 3.00 2.23 1.74
N THR A 206 3.33 1.52 0.63
CA THR A 206 4.29 2.04 -0.35
C THR A 206 3.69 3.13 -1.24
N VAL A 207 2.39 3.05 -1.56
CA VAL A 207 1.65 4.12 -2.25
C VAL A 207 1.70 5.40 -1.42
N PHE A 208 1.31 5.33 -0.15
CA PHE A 208 1.33 6.49 0.74
C PHE A 208 2.74 7.06 0.91
N LYS A 209 3.74 6.22 1.18
CA LYS A 209 5.14 6.65 1.24
C LYS A 209 5.57 7.37 -0.03
N THR A 210 5.26 6.81 -1.20
CA THR A 210 5.66 7.37 -2.49
C THR A 210 5.04 8.75 -2.71
N LEU A 211 3.78 8.93 -2.36
CA LEU A 211 3.10 10.23 -2.47
C LEU A 211 3.61 11.25 -1.44
N ILE A 212 3.92 10.82 -0.21
CA ILE A 212 4.52 11.69 0.82
C ILE A 212 5.86 12.28 0.36
N ILE A 213 6.71 11.50 -0.30
CA ILE A 213 8.03 11.97 -0.76
C ILE A 213 7.99 12.72 -2.09
N GLY A 214 6.84 12.83 -2.75
CA GLY A 214 6.70 13.48 -4.05
C GLY A 214 7.04 12.59 -5.25
N GLY A 215 7.07 11.27 -5.09
CA GLY A 215 7.31 10.30 -6.16
C GLY A 215 6.08 10.02 -7.03
N THR A 216 6.21 9.09 -7.96
CA THR A 216 5.13 8.68 -8.88
C THR A 216 4.65 7.27 -8.56
N VAL A 217 3.36 7.10 -8.36
CA VAL A 217 2.70 5.79 -8.26
C VAL A 217 2.23 5.35 -9.64
N ILE A 218 2.60 4.14 -10.05
CA ILE A 218 2.17 3.49 -11.30
C ILE A 218 1.25 2.34 -10.90
N VAL A 219 -0.01 2.41 -11.29
CA VAL A 219 -1.01 1.38 -10.97
C VAL A 219 -1.13 0.40 -12.11
N THR A 220 -1.05 -0.90 -11.81
CA THR A 220 -1.33 -1.98 -12.76
C THR A 220 -2.36 -2.95 -12.17
N ASP A 221 -3.16 -3.58 -13.02
CA ASP A 221 -4.20 -4.52 -12.61
C ASP A 221 -3.60 -5.93 -12.35
N GLY A 222 -2.80 -6.01 -11.30
CA GLY A 222 -2.12 -7.24 -10.93
C GLY A 222 -0.74 -7.42 -11.56
N PHE A 223 -0.22 -8.64 -11.49
CA PHE A 223 1.11 -9.00 -11.98
C PHE A 223 1.05 -9.44 -13.45
N ASP A 224 1.77 -8.71 -14.29
CA ASP A 224 2.11 -9.11 -15.66
C ASP A 224 3.61 -8.86 -15.88
N ALA A 225 4.35 -9.90 -16.25
CA ALA A 225 5.80 -9.84 -16.35
C ALA A 225 6.28 -8.96 -17.52
N ASP A 226 5.55 -8.96 -18.64
CA ASP A 226 5.91 -8.18 -19.85
C ASP A 226 5.60 -6.70 -19.63
N GLU A 227 4.43 -6.38 -19.04
CA GLU A 227 4.12 -5.02 -18.63
C GLU A 227 5.17 -4.49 -17.65
N LEU A 228 5.53 -5.28 -16.65
CA LEU A 228 6.52 -4.91 -15.64
C LEU A 228 7.92 -4.69 -16.26
N ALA A 229 8.34 -5.55 -17.20
CA ALA A 229 9.60 -5.36 -17.94
C ALA A 229 9.56 -4.06 -18.77
N GLY A 230 8.43 -3.72 -19.37
CA GLY A 230 8.23 -2.44 -20.05
C GLY A 230 8.33 -1.24 -19.10
N ILE A 231 7.79 -1.33 -17.90
CA ILE A 231 7.91 -0.29 -16.87
C ILE A 231 9.37 -0.16 -16.39
N ILE A 232 10.03 -1.26 -16.07
CA ILE A 232 11.46 -1.30 -15.69
C ILE A 232 12.35 -0.59 -16.72
N ALA A 233 12.03 -0.75 -17.99
CA ALA A 233 12.80 -0.13 -19.09
C ALA A 233 12.59 1.40 -19.18
N ARG A 234 11.44 1.91 -18.73
CA ARG A 234 11.05 3.32 -18.91
C ARG A 234 11.10 4.16 -17.64
N GLU A 235 10.95 3.52 -16.46
CA GLU A 235 10.80 4.21 -15.20
C GLU A 235 11.98 3.94 -14.26
N ARG A 236 12.33 4.93 -13.44
CA ARG A 236 13.25 4.75 -12.33
C ARG A 236 12.44 4.30 -11.12
N LEU A 237 12.67 3.06 -10.66
CA LEU A 237 11.91 2.47 -9.58
C LEU A 237 12.64 2.60 -8.24
N GLY A 238 11.97 3.16 -7.24
CA GLY A 238 12.47 3.20 -5.87
C GLY A 238 12.43 1.81 -5.23
N ARG A 239 11.37 1.05 -5.53
CA ARG A 239 11.22 -0.33 -5.09
C ARG A 239 10.46 -1.13 -6.14
N LEU A 240 11.01 -2.30 -6.48
CA LEU A 240 10.35 -3.32 -7.29
C LEU A 240 10.01 -4.50 -6.38
N THR A 241 8.77 -4.58 -5.92
CA THR A 241 8.30 -5.72 -5.13
C THR A 241 8.19 -6.94 -6.02
N LEU A 242 8.86 -8.03 -5.65
CA LEU A 242 8.75 -9.33 -6.30
C LEU A 242 8.49 -10.39 -5.23
N MET A 243 7.49 -11.22 -5.49
CA MET A 243 7.11 -12.33 -4.62
C MET A 243 7.73 -13.64 -5.13
N PRO A 244 7.84 -14.69 -4.29
CA PRO A 244 8.26 -16.01 -4.73
C PRO A 244 7.48 -16.48 -5.97
N GLY A 245 8.18 -17.09 -6.95
CA GLY A 245 7.60 -17.57 -8.21
C GLY A 245 7.46 -16.52 -9.33
N MET A 246 7.63 -15.22 -9.03
CA MET A 246 7.57 -14.16 -10.04
C MET A 246 8.92 -13.79 -10.64
N ILE A 247 10.01 -14.04 -9.90
CA ILE A 247 11.35 -13.59 -10.28
C ILE A 247 11.77 -14.18 -11.64
N THR A 248 11.57 -15.47 -11.84
CA THR A 248 11.92 -16.13 -13.10
C THR A 248 11.18 -15.55 -14.29
N GLN A 249 9.90 -15.22 -14.12
CA GLN A 249 9.08 -14.61 -15.18
C GLN A 249 9.58 -13.20 -15.51
N VAL A 250 9.86 -12.38 -14.48
CA VAL A 250 10.39 -11.02 -14.67
C VAL A 250 11.77 -11.04 -15.32
N VAL A 251 12.66 -11.94 -14.89
CA VAL A 251 13.99 -12.11 -15.50
C VAL A 251 13.86 -12.46 -16.99
N ALA A 252 12.99 -13.40 -17.34
CA ALA A 252 12.75 -13.79 -18.72
C ALA A 252 12.20 -12.62 -19.55
N ALA A 253 11.20 -11.90 -19.04
CA ALA A 253 10.57 -10.76 -19.72
C ALA A 253 11.55 -9.58 -19.90
N VAL A 254 12.36 -9.25 -18.89
CA VAL A 254 13.38 -8.19 -18.99
C VAL A 254 14.44 -8.57 -20.04
N ARG A 255 14.88 -9.83 -20.09
CA ARG A 255 15.80 -10.30 -21.13
C ARG A 255 15.19 -10.23 -22.53
N ALA A 256 13.94 -10.66 -22.68
CA ALA A 256 13.21 -10.57 -23.94
C ALA A 256 13.04 -9.11 -24.41
N ASN A 257 12.94 -8.16 -23.49
CA ASN A 257 12.92 -6.72 -23.75
C ASN A 257 14.33 -6.10 -23.96
N GLY A 258 15.34 -6.91 -24.24
CA GLY A 258 16.73 -6.49 -24.50
C GLY A 258 17.46 -6.02 -23.26
N SER A 259 17.09 -6.49 -22.07
CA SER A 259 17.68 -6.14 -20.77
C SER A 259 17.75 -4.64 -20.50
N LYS A 260 16.76 -3.90 -20.98
CA LYS A 260 16.67 -2.45 -20.76
C LYS A 260 16.19 -2.18 -19.33
N VAL A 261 16.99 -1.46 -18.56
CA VAL A 261 16.70 -1.08 -17.17
C VAL A 261 17.02 0.41 -17.00
N LYS A 262 16.02 1.23 -16.72
CA LYS A 262 16.24 2.67 -16.46
C LYS A 262 16.88 2.90 -15.09
N GLY A 263 16.53 2.07 -14.12
CA GLY A 263 17.10 2.06 -12.78
C GLY A 263 16.13 1.46 -11.78
N VAL A 264 16.65 0.63 -10.89
CA VAL A 264 15.92 0.08 -9.74
C VAL A 264 16.80 0.29 -8.52
N LYS A 265 16.25 0.80 -7.40
CA LYS A 265 17.04 0.95 -6.17
C LYS A 265 17.00 -0.31 -5.32
N TRP A 266 15.80 -0.87 -5.12
CA TRP A 266 15.55 -2.00 -4.22
C TRP A 266 14.64 -3.02 -4.88
N ILE A 267 14.98 -4.32 -4.75
CA ILE A 267 14.19 -5.42 -5.30
C ILE A 267 13.60 -6.26 -4.16
N GLY A 268 12.41 -6.81 -4.37
CA GLY A 268 11.81 -7.82 -3.52
C GLY A 268 11.28 -7.31 -2.19
N ALA A 269 11.12 -8.25 -1.28
CA ALA A 269 10.61 -8.03 0.07
C ALA A 269 11.21 -9.03 1.08
N MET A 270 10.77 -10.29 1.05
CA MET A 270 11.23 -11.36 1.94
C MET A 270 12.08 -12.34 1.15
N ALA A 271 13.29 -12.60 1.62
CA ALA A 271 14.21 -13.54 0.95
C ALA A 271 13.95 -15.00 1.35
N ASP A 272 13.26 -15.24 2.47
CA ASP A 272 13.16 -16.56 3.10
C ASP A 272 12.50 -17.64 2.21
N LEU A 273 11.64 -17.24 1.30
CA LEU A 273 10.88 -18.13 0.42
C LEU A 273 11.36 -18.10 -1.04
N VAL A 274 12.48 -17.42 -1.31
CA VAL A 274 13.03 -17.26 -2.66
C VAL A 274 14.33 -18.04 -2.78
N PRO A 275 14.51 -18.87 -3.83
CA PRO A 275 15.80 -19.49 -4.10
C PRO A 275 16.92 -18.46 -4.23
N LEU A 276 18.03 -18.67 -3.53
CA LEU A 276 19.12 -17.68 -3.42
C LEU A 276 19.83 -17.42 -4.75
N ASP A 277 19.87 -18.41 -5.64
CA ASP A 277 20.36 -18.28 -7.00
C ASP A 277 19.48 -17.34 -7.84
N GLN A 278 18.15 -17.38 -7.67
CA GLN A 278 17.24 -16.44 -8.32
C GLN A 278 17.42 -15.02 -7.80
N ILE A 279 17.70 -14.85 -6.50
CA ILE A 279 18.04 -13.54 -5.92
C ILE A 279 19.33 -13.02 -6.56
N ALA A 280 20.38 -13.82 -6.63
CA ALA A 280 21.63 -13.42 -7.25
C ALA A 280 21.47 -13.08 -8.74
N GLU A 281 20.64 -13.84 -9.47
CA GLU A 281 20.33 -13.59 -10.87
C GLU A 281 19.58 -12.25 -11.09
N VAL A 282 18.47 -12.03 -10.39
CA VAL A 282 17.65 -10.82 -10.58
C VAL A 282 18.38 -9.56 -10.11
N THR A 283 19.15 -9.65 -9.02
CA THR A 283 19.96 -8.52 -8.53
C THR A 283 21.07 -8.16 -9.52
N SER A 284 21.72 -9.14 -10.12
CA SER A 284 22.73 -8.92 -11.19
C SER A 284 22.10 -8.30 -12.43
N LEU A 285 20.94 -8.82 -12.87
CA LEU A 285 20.25 -8.32 -14.07
C LEU A 285 19.78 -6.87 -13.93
N LEU A 286 19.21 -6.52 -12.76
CA LEU A 286 18.66 -5.19 -12.51
C LEU A 286 19.67 -4.23 -11.85
N ASN A 287 20.86 -4.73 -11.51
CA ASN A 287 21.92 -4.00 -10.79
C ASN A 287 21.38 -3.31 -9.52
N ALA A 288 20.63 -4.03 -8.70
CA ALA A 288 20.03 -3.53 -7.47
C ALA A 288 20.00 -4.62 -6.39
N PRO A 289 20.22 -4.28 -5.10
CA PRO A 289 20.20 -5.24 -4.01
C PRO A 289 18.78 -5.74 -3.72
N TYR A 290 18.68 -6.92 -3.12
CA TYR A 290 17.43 -7.55 -2.72
C TYR A 290 17.12 -7.27 -1.25
N LEU A 291 15.87 -6.87 -0.95
CA LEU A 291 15.42 -6.61 0.41
C LEU A 291 15.10 -7.91 1.15
N ASN A 292 15.66 -8.05 2.35
CA ASN A 292 15.34 -9.12 3.27
C ASN A 292 14.57 -8.56 4.46
N THR A 293 13.29 -8.23 4.25
CA THR A 293 12.41 -7.58 5.23
C THR A 293 11.57 -8.59 6.00
N PHE A 294 11.01 -8.14 7.12
CA PHE A 294 10.01 -8.85 7.90
C PHE A 294 8.98 -7.85 8.44
N GLY A 295 7.70 -8.20 8.35
CA GLY A 295 6.60 -7.40 8.85
C GLY A 295 5.27 -8.13 8.76
N ALA A 296 4.23 -7.48 9.27
CA ALA A 296 2.85 -7.93 9.24
C ALA A 296 1.92 -6.75 8.97
N THR A 297 0.66 -7.00 8.66
CA THR A 297 -0.33 -5.93 8.44
C THR A 297 -0.42 -5.00 9.66
N GLU A 298 -0.34 -5.55 10.86
CA GLU A 298 -0.40 -4.85 12.14
C GLU A 298 0.83 -3.98 12.42
N THR A 299 1.97 -4.27 11.80
CA THR A 299 3.25 -3.63 12.11
C THR A 299 3.86 -2.86 10.95
N GLY A 300 3.36 -3.04 9.72
CA GLY A 300 4.10 -2.67 8.54
C GLY A 300 5.44 -3.42 8.48
N LEU A 301 6.45 -2.80 7.91
CA LEU A 301 7.82 -3.33 7.90
C LEU A 301 8.64 -2.90 9.12
N ALA A 302 8.00 -2.39 10.18
CA ALA A 302 8.69 -1.89 11.36
C ALA A 302 9.62 -2.91 12.03
N PRO A 303 9.33 -4.22 12.12
CA PRO A 303 10.27 -5.16 12.70
C PRO A 303 11.62 -5.22 12.00
N ALA A 304 11.62 -5.31 10.65
CA ALA A 304 12.87 -5.35 9.90
C ALA A 304 12.67 -4.84 8.46
N SER A 305 13.14 -3.64 8.15
CA SER A 305 13.04 -3.01 6.84
C SER A 305 14.38 -2.82 6.13
N GLY A 306 15.49 -2.78 6.84
CA GLY A 306 16.80 -2.37 6.31
C GLY A 306 17.76 -3.51 5.97
N GLY A 307 17.36 -4.77 6.03
CA GLY A 307 18.20 -5.92 5.64
C GLY A 307 18.28 -6.03 4.12
N VAL A 308 19.50 -6.16 3.58
CA VAL A 308 19.74 -6.28 2.13
C VAL A 308 20.68 -7.45 1.79
N ILE A 309 20.46 -8.05 0.63
CA ILE A 309 21.39 -8.98 -0.03
C ILE A 309 21.97 -8.24 -1.21
N GLU A 310 23.30 -8.12 -1.25
CA GLU A 310 24.03 -7.37 -2.25
C GLU A 310 23.89 -7.95 -3.66
N VAL A 311 24.16 -7.13 -4.66
CA VAL A 311 24.05 -7.48 -6.08
C VAL A 311 24.89 -8.71 -6.42
N GLY A 312 24.28 -9.73 -6.99
CA GLY A 312 24.92 -10.96 -7.45
C GLY A 312 25.40 -11.89 -6.34
N VAL A 313 25.10 -11.59 -5.08
CA VAL A 313 25.56 -12.37 -3.94
C VAL A 313 24.59 -13.51 -3.61
N ILE A 314 25.11 -14.72 -3.46
CA ILE A 314 24.41 -15.84 -2.83
C ILE A 314 24.64 -15.74 -1.32
N ALA A 315 23.62 -15.30 -0.60
CA ALA A 315 23.72 -15.08 0.84
C ALA A 315 23.99 -16.39 1.59
N LYS A 316 24.86 -16.33 2.60
CA LYS A 316 25.12 -17.48 3.49
C LYS A 316 24.09 -17.60 4.62
N THR A 317 23.56 -16.47 5.05
CA THR A 317 22.50 -16.37 6.08
C THR A 317 21.44 -15.38 5.62
N LEU A 318 20.24 -15.49 6.16
CA LEU A 318 19.11 -14.59 5.88
C LEU A 318 18.76 -13.76 7.13
N ASP A 319 19.78 -13.30 7.84
CA ASP A 319 19.61 -12.48 9.02
C ASP A 319 18.84 -11.20 8.70
N LYS A 320 17.91 -10.86 9.57
CA LYS A 320 17.08 -9.66 9.45
C LYS A 320 17.73 -8.51 10.22
N ARG A 321 17.76 -7.34 9.61
CA ARG A 321 18.19 -6.12 10.29
C ARG A 321 16.98 -5.40 10.88
N GLN A 322 17.00 -5.23 12.20
CA GLN A 322 15.98 -4.44 12.91
C GLN A 322 15.88 -3.04 12.33
N SER A 323 14.64 -2.57 12.16
CA SER A 323 14.35 -1.24 11.62
C SER A 323 14.67 -0.12 12.61
N SER A 324 14.87 1.08 12.05
CA SER A 324 14.83 2.32 12.81
C SER A 324 13.45 2.50 13.48
N LEU A 325 13.39 3.25 14.58
CA LEU A 325 12.17 3.55 15.35
C LEU A 325 11.37 2.30 15.77
N CYS A 326 12.05 1.17 15.95
CA CYS A 326 11.45 -0.09 16.37
C CYS A 326 12.27 -0.70 17.50
N GLN A 327 11.59 -1.12 18.56
CA GLN A 327 12.15 -1.97 19.61
C GLN A 327 11.51 -3.33 19.54
N ILE A 328 12.31 -4.39 19.57
CA ILE A 328 11.85 -5.77 19.57
C ILE A 328 12.45 -6.52 20.75
N LYS A 329 11.70 -7.47 21.29
CA LYS A 329 12.17 -8.46 22.24
C LYS A 329 11.46 -9.79 21.98
N LEU A 330 12.09 -10.88 22.34
CA LEU A 330 11.43 -12.19 22.40
C LEU A 330 10.96 -12.44 23.83
N VAL A 331 9.72 -12.86 23.97
CA VAL A 331 9.09 -13.12 25.27
C VAL A 331 8.52 -14.54 25.32
N ASP A 332 8.38 -15.07 26.52
CA ASP A 332 7.65 -16.31 26.79
C ASP A 332 6.14 -16.04 26.97
N ALA A 333 5.40 -17.06 27.39
CA ALA A 333 3.95 -16.96 27.58
C ALA A 333 3.52 -16.01 28.73
N ASP A 334 4.46 -15.63 29.59
CA ASP A 334 4.23 -14.71 30.72
C ASP A 334 4.78 -13.29 30.40
N ASP A 335 5.00 -12.95 29.09
CA ASP A 335 5.59 -11.70 28.64
C ASP A 335 7.01 -11.40 29.18
N THR A 336 7.69 -12.40 29.71
CA THR A 336 9.05 -12.29 30.25
C THR A 336 10.08 -12.48 29.14
N PRO A 337 11.13 -11.63 29.05
CA PRO A 337 12.17 -11.81 28.04
C PRO A 337 12.84 -13.18 28.14
N VAL A 338 12.89 -13.91 27.01
CA VAL A 338 13.58 -15.20 26.94
C VAL A 338 15.09 -15.01 26.93
N ARG A 339 15.83 -16.08 27.23
CA ARG A 339 17.31 -16.11 27.17
C ARG A 339 17.77 -15.96 25.71
N ASP A 340 18.95 -15.41 25.51
CA ASP A 340 19.57 -15.32 24.20
C ASP A 340 19.63 -16.70 23.52
N GLY A 341 19.15 -16.77 22.27
CA GLY A 341 19.09 -17.99 21.47
C GLY A 341 17.90 -18.91 21.79
N ALA A 342 17.04 -18.57 22.75
CA ALA A 342 15.81 -19.32 22.98
C ALA A 342 14.68 -18.82 22.06
N PRO A 343 13.76 -19.70 21.63
CA PRO A 343 12.57 -19.29 20.89
C PRO A 343 11.62 -18.52 21.80
N GLY A 344 10.91 -17.56 21.24
CA GLY A 344 9.90 -16.76 21.96
C GLY A 344 8.96 -16.06 20.99
N GLU A 345 7.89 -15.49 21.53
CA GLU A 345 6.98 -14.61 20.79
C GLU A 345 7.63 -13.24 20.56
N LEU A 346 7.46 -12.69 19.36
CA LEU A 346 8.03 -11.40 18.98
C LEU A 346 7.16 -10.26 19.49
N ALA A 347 7.58 -9.60 20.57
CA ALA A 347 6.98 -8.38 21.08
C ALA A 347 7.61 -7.15 20.45
N ILE A 348 6.78 -6.22 19.94
CA ILE A 348 7.19 -5.06 19.15
C ILE A 348 6.66 -3.79 19.78
N ARG A 349 7.52 -2.76 19.83
CA ARG A 349 7.16 -1.39 20.18
C ARG A 349 7.65 -0.44 19.10
N SER A 350 6.72 0.26 18.45
CA SER A 350 7.01 1.19 17.36
C SER A 350 5.85 2.18 17.18
N PRO A 351 6.08 3.41 16.70
CA PRO A 351 5.01 4.30 16.28
C PRO A 351 4.26 3.79 15.03
N ALA A 352 4.78 2.79 14.32
CA ALA A 352 4.21 2.21 13.11
C ALA A 352 3.12 1.16 13.38
N LEU A 353 2.86 0.81 14.64
CA LEU A 353 1.86 -0.19 14.98
C LEU A 353 0.45 0.30 14.69
N PHE A 354 -0.40 -0.64 14.26
CA PHE A 354 -1.83 -0.42 14.06
C PHE A 354 -2.53 0.05 15.35
N SER A 355 -3.76 0.53 15.21
CA SER A 355 -4.51 1.09 16.35
C SER A 355 -5.52 0.12 16.96
N GLY A 356 -5.69 -1.08 16.39
CA GLY A 356 -6.58 -2.11 16.88
C GLY A 356 -7.24 -2.93 15.76
#